data_4dd8066a141455bf124899c949aec501
#
_entry.id   4dd8066a141455bf124899c949aec501
#
_cell.length_a   1.000
_cell.length_b   1.000
_cell.length_c   1.000
_cell.angle_alpha   90.00
_cell.angle_beta   90.00
_cell.angle_gamma   90.00
#
_symmetry.space_group_name_H-M   'P 1'
#
loop_
_entity.id
_entity.type
_entity.pdbx_description
1 polymer ?
#
loop_
_entity_poly.entity_id
_entity_poly.type
_entity_poly.pdbx_seq_one_letter_code
_entity_poly.pdbx_strand_id
1 'polypeptide(L)'
;MLLLASCNSKKNEYDPYKISGGKAKKEVSKTAFELDFKKTEANLKTIHINLNGSNSYDAIFDTGCSMVLISQLECVDLLKQGTLKESDETTPIKAGIADGTASYMKAYNLREVTVIDKNGKPHTLRDIVAAVAPNIEASILIGSSVIDNLAQKSYTVDLKKNVIRFE
;
A
#
# COMPACT_ATOMS: atom_id res chain seq x y z
N MET A 1 -43.02 27.35 24.83
CA MET A 1 -42.16 27.63 23.66
C MET A 1 -40.75 27.12 24.00
N LEU A 2 -40.47 25.85 23.68
CA LEU A 2 -39.20 25.21 23.99
C LEU A 2 -38.25 25.42 22.76
N LEU A 3 -37.18 26.16 23.01
CA LEU A 3 -36.05 26.29 22.04
C LEU A 3 -35.17 25.06 22.17
N LEU A 4 -35.20 24.19 21.14
CA LEU A 4 -34.24 23.10 20.99
C LEU A 4 -32.95 23.70 20.46
N ALA A 5 -31.92 23.85 21.30
CA ALA A 5 -30.58 24.16 20.91
C ALA A 5 -29.98 22.93 20.22
N SER A 6 -29.84 22.99 18.91
CA SER A 6 -29.10 21.99 18.11
C SER A 6 -27.61 22.14 18.44
N CYS A 7 -27.06 21.19 19.20
CA CYS A 7 -25.61 21.04 19.36
C CYS A 7 -25.02 20.56 18.02
N ASN A 8 -24.48 21.51 17.26
CA ASN A 8 -23.68 21.21 16.07
C ASN A 8 -22.27 20.83 16.53
N SER A 9 -22.11 19.59 17.02
CA SER A 9 -20.80 19.03 17.27
C SER A 9 -20.14 18.79 15.92
N LYS A 10 -19.20 19.67 15.53
CA LYS A 10 -18.24 19.34 14.48
C LYS A 10 -17.50 18.08 14.96
N LYS A 11 -17.95 16.92 14.53
CA LYS A 11 -17.15 15.71 14.57
C LYS A 11 -15.91 16.00 13.74
N ASN A 12 -14.76 16.13 14.39
CA ASN A 12 -13.49 15.92 13.72
C ASN A 12 -13.51 14.47 13.30
N GLU A 13 -14.02 14.22 12.12
CA GLU A 13 -14.10 12.91 11.50
C GLU A 13 -12.66 12.54 11.14
N TYR A 14 -11.99 11.88 12.09
CA TYR A 14 -10.74 11.20 11.82
C TYR A 14 -11.10 10.07 10.85
N ASP A 15 -10.89 10.33 9.57
CA ASP A 15 -10.94 9.31 8.55
C ASP A 15 -9.52 8.71 8.43
N PRO A 16 -9.27 7.51 8.99
CA PRO A 16 -7.96 6.87 8.93
C PRO A 16 -7.55 6.53 7.49
N TYR A 17 -8.48 6.58 6.54
CA TYR A 17 -8.27 6.30 5.13
C TYR A 17 -8.11 7.58 4.28
N LYS A 18 -8.32 8.75 4.89
CA LYS A 18 -8.11 10.03 4.20
C LYS A 18 -6.63 10.38 4.17
N ILE A 19 -5.89 9.62 3.37
CA ILE A 19 -4.51 9.96 3.04
C ILE A 19 -4.58 11.22 2.19
N SER A 20 -4.02 12.32 2.69
CA SER A 20 -3.83 13.57 1.94
C SER A 20 -2.66 13.40 0.96
N GLY A 21 -2.67 12.34 0.19
CA GLY A 21 -1.77 12.03 -0.89
C GLY A 21 -2.52 12.11 -2.22
N GLY A 22 -1.89 12.64 -3.23
CA GLY A 22 -2.50 12.83 -4.55
C GLY A 22 -3.20 11.56 -5.04
N LYS A 23 -4.27 11.74 -5.80
CA LYS A 23 -4.96 10.60 -6.41
C LYS A 23 -3.96 9.83 -7.25
N ALA A 24 -3.73 8.54 -6.91
CA ALA A 24 -2.88 7.66 -7.68
C ALA A 24 -3.27 7.74 -9.17
N LYS A 25 -2.33 8.15 -10.00
CA LYS A 25 -2.57 8.21 -11.45
C LYS A 25 -2.52 6.80 -12.00
N LYS A 26 -3.62 6.36 -12.56
CA LYS A 26 -3.88 5.00 -12.98
C LYS A 26 -3.39 4.78 -14.42
N GLU A 27 -2.32 4.01 -14.60
CA GLU A 27 -1.94 3.38 -15.87
C GLU A 27 -2.21 1.86 -15.82
N VAL A 28 -3.32 1.45 -15.21
CA VAL A 28 -3.65 0.03 -15.09
C VAL A 28 -4.30 -0.45 -16.39
N SER A 29 -3.84 -1.60 -16.86
CA SER A 29 -4.44 -2.30 -18.01
C SER A 29 -5.93 -2.53 -17.78
N LYS A 30 -6.75 -2.22 -18.79
CA LYS A 30 -8.22 -2.44 -18.76
C LYS A 30 -8.63 -3.92 -18.84
N THR A 31 -7.70 -4.84 -18.85
CA THR A 31 -7.94 -6.29 -18.97
C THR A 31 -7.65 -6.99 -17.67
N ALA A 32 -8.44 -8.02 -17.35
CA ALA A 32 -8.17 -8.90 -16.21
C ALA A 32 -6.77 -9.52 -16.32
N PHE A 33 -6.10 -9.69 -15.18
CA PHE A 33 -4.77 -10.30 -15.10
C PHE A 33 -4.61 -11.12 -13.82
N GLU A 34 -3.60 -11.97 -13.78
CA GLU A 34 -3.31 -12.84 -12.64
C GLU A 34 -1.89 -12.60 -12.14
N LEU A 35 -1.74 -12.53 -10.82
CA LEU A 35 -0.44 -12.53 -10.13
C LEU A 35 -0.24 -13.88 -9.44
N ASP A 36 0.94 -14.45 -9.55
CA ASP A 36 1.34 -15.57 -8.72
C ASP A 36 1.66 -15.06 -7.30
N PHE A 37 1.32 -15.87 -6.30
CA PHE A 37 1.77 -15.64 -4.94
C PHE A 37 2.45 -16.88 -4.36
N LYS A 38 3.35 -16.66 -3.41
CA LYS A 38 3.91 -17.71 -2.54
C LYS A 38 3.27 -17.60 -1.17
N LYS A 39 3.24 -18.71 -0.45
CA LYS A 39 2.86 -18.73 0.97
C LYS A 39 4.12 -18.79 1.82
N THR A 40 4.17 -17.94 2.84
CA THR A 40 5.16 -18.05 3.91
C THR A 40 4.81 -19.22 4.83
N GLU A 41 5.71 -19.57 5.76
CA GLU A 41 5.43 -20.54 6.83
C GLU A 41 4.23 -20.14 7.70
N ALA A 42 3.98 -18.84 7.87
CA ALA A 42 2.81 -18.29 8.55
C ALA A 42 1.55 -18.24 7.67
N ASN A 43 1.53 -18.87 6.49
CA ASN A 43 0.45 -18.84 5.50
C ASN A 43 0.10 -17.44 4.95
N LEU A 44 0.98 -16.44 5.12
CA LEU A 44 0.82 -15.15 4.47
C LEU A 44 1.11 -15.28 2.98
N LYS A 45 0.39 -14.54 2.16
CA LYS A 45 0.58 -14.51 0.70
C LYS A 45 1.58 -13.42 0.35
N THR A 46 2.65 -13.78 -0.33
CA THR A 46 3.65 -12.82 -0.83
C THR A 46 3.61 -12.75 -2.34
N ILE A 47 3.72 -11.54 -2.86
CA ILE A 47 3.81 -11.23 -4.29
C ILE A 47 5.11 -10.49 -4.56
N HIS A 48 5.63 -10.62 -5.79
CA HIS A 48 6.77 -9.84 -6.23
C HIS A 48 6.34 -8.45 -6.67
N ILE A 49 7.03 -7.43 -6.15
CA ILE A 49 6.79 -6.04 -6.50
C ILE A 49 8.12 -5.36 -6.84
N ASN A 50 8.02 -4.27 -7.57
CA ASN A 50 9.12 -3.35 -7.80
C ASN A 50 8.71 -1.97 -7.29
N LEU A 51 9.59 -1.30 -6.55
CA LEU A 51 9.39 0.03 -6.00
C LEU A 51 10.31 1.02 -6.72
N ASN A 52 9.75 2.07 -7.32
CA ASN A 52 10.48 3.14 -8.01
C ASN A 52 11.47 2.65 -9.10
N GLY A 53 11.16 1.54 -9.77
CA GLY A 53 12.06 0.95 -10.76
C GLY A 53 13.33 0.31 -10.18
N SER A 54 13.38 0.10 -8.87
CA SER A 54 14.49 -0.55 -8.16
C SER A 54 14.45 -2.08 -8.32
N ASN A 55 15.18 -2.77 -7.46
CA ASN A 55 15.13 -4.23 -7.35
C ASN A 55 13.73 -4.73 -6.99
N SER A 56 13.49 -6.00 -7.28
CA SER A 56 12.26 -6.69 -6.90
C SER A 56 12.28 -7.06 -5.43
N TYR A 57 11.15 -6.87 -4.77
CA TYR A 57 10.94 -7.23 -3.36
C TYR A 57 9.79 -8.22 -3.24
N ASP A 58 9.86 -9.09 -2.22
CA ASP A 58 8.70 -9.88 -1.80
C ASP A 58 7.88 -9.06 -0.81
N ALA A 59 6.61 -8.86 -1.11
CA ALA A 59 5.70 -8.08 -0.28
C ALA A 59 4.49 -8.92 0.12
N ILE A 60 4.03 -8.77 1.35
CA ILE A 60 2.80 -9.42 1.83
C ILE A 60 1.60 -8.71 1.19
N PHE A 61 0.74 -9.49 0.55
CA PHE A 61 -0.58 -9.04 0.10
C PHE A 61 -1.51 -8.96 1.30
N ASP A 62 -1.71 -7.76 1.83
CA ASP A 62 -2.42 -7.53 3.09
C ASP A 62 -3.63 -6.62 2.91
N THR A 63 -4.82 -7.23 2.87
CA THR A 63 -6.09 -6.50 2.77
C THR A 63 -6.50 -5.79 4.06
N GLY A 64 -5.84 -6.07 5.17
CA GLY A 64 -6.02 -5.38 6.45
C GLY A 64 -5.20 -4.09 6.58
N CYS A 65 -4.24 -3.89 5.68
CA CYS A 65 -3.44 -2.66 5.62
C CYS A 65 -4.04 -1.67 4.62
N SER A 66 -4.15 -0.40 5.00
CA SER A 66 -4.72 0.63 4.12
C SER A 66 -3.73 1.18 3.08
N MET A 67 -2.42 0.99 3.29
CA MET A 67 -1.36 1.62 2.49
C MET A 67 -0.21 0.65 2.21
N VAL A 68 0.82 1.14 1.52
CA VAL A 68 2.10 0.44 1.44
C VAL A 68 2.88 0.70 2.72
N LEU A 69 3.44 -0.37 3.30
CA LEU A 69 4.38 -0.28 4.41
C LEU A 69 5.72 -0.84 3.94
N ILE A 70 6.79 -0.12 4.17
CA ILE A 70 8.17 -0.56 3.93
C ILE A 70 8.95 -0.53 5.24
N SER A 71 10.01 -1.32 5.38
CA SER A 71 10.88 -1.24 6.55
C SER A 71 11.87 -0.08 6.43
N GLN A 72 12.59 0.18 7.51
CA GLN A 72 13.70 1.13 7.46
C GLN A 72 14.81 0.68 6.51
N LEU A 73 15.05 -0.64 6.39
CA LEU A 73 16.07 -1.19 5.48
C LEU A 73 15.73 -0.89 4.02
N GLU A 74 14.52 -1.20 3.58
CA GLU A 74 14.09 -0.89 2.21
C GLU A 74 14.10 0.61 1.94
N CYS A 75 13.67 1.43 2.91
CA CYS A 75 13.70 2.88 2.77
C CYS A 75 15.14 3.38 2.54
N VAL A 76 16.08 2.94 3.38
CA VAL A 76 17.50 3.30 3.24
C VAL A 76 18.11 2.77 1.95
N ASP A 77 17.74 1.56 1.54
CA ASP A 77 18.21 0.97 0.29
C ASP A 77 17.74 1.78 -0.93
N LEU A 78 16.47 2.14 -0.99
CA LEU A 78 15.91 2.97 -2.06
C LEU A 78 16.57 4.37 -2.10
N LEU A 79 16.85 4.97 -0.93
CA LEU A 79 17.55 6.25 -0.84
C LEU A 79 19.00 6.13 -1.35
N LYS A 80 19.72 5.09 -0.97
CA LYS A 80 21.09 4.83 -1.43
C LYS A 80 21.17 4.58 -2.93
N GLN A 81 20.18 3.89 -3.50
CA GLN A 81 20.07 3.68 -4.94
C GLN A 81 19.67 4.95 -5.71
N GLY A 82 19.25 6.01 -5.01
CA GLY A 82 18.76 7.25 -5.62
C GLY A 82 17.40 7.09 -6.31
N THR A 83 16.73 5.96 -6.12
CA THR A 83 15.38 5.70 -6.65
C THR A 83 14.29 6.34 -5.77
N LEU A 84 14.58 6.55 -4.50
CA LEU A 84 13.84 7.40 -3.57
C LEU A 84 14.73 8.58 -3.18
N LYS A 85 14.15 9.74 -2.92
CA LYS A 85 14.87 10.96 -2.51
C LYS A 85 14.28 11.50 -1.22
N GLU A 86 15.06 12.24 -0.46
CA GLU A 86 14.56 12.96 0.73
C GLU A 86 13.43 13.94 0.37
N SER A 87 13.47 14.53 -0.81
CA SER A 87 12.40 15.40 -1.33
C SER A 87 11.07 14.68 -1.57
N ASP A 88 11.05 13.35 -1.60
CA ASP A 88 9.85 12.54 -1.73
C ASP A 88 9.20 12.27 -0.36
N GLU A 89 9.83 12.72 0.76
CA GLU A 89 9.24 12.65 2.10
C GLU A 89 7.97 13.50 2.17
N THR A 90 6.92 12.92 2.72
CA THR A 90 5.62 13.57 2.89
C THR A 90 5.32 13.83 4.37
N THR A 91 4.15 14.39 4.66
CA THR A 91 3.67 14.52 6.03
C THR A 91 3.62 13.14 6.71
N PRO A 92 4.16 13.03 7.94
CA PRO A 92 4.09 11.77 8.69
C PRO A 92 2.66 11.27 8.83
N ILE A 93 2.50 9.95 8.71
CA ILE A 93 1.19 9.30 8.79
C ILE A 93 0.97 8.79 10.20
N LYS A 94 -0.20 9.08 10.77
CA LYS A 94 -0.66 8.46 12.00
C LYS A 94 -1.29 7.12 11.64
N ALA A 95 -0.60 6.02 11.96
CA ALA A 95 -1.13 4.68 11.76
C ALA A 95 -1.74 4.13 13.05
N GLY A 96 -2.95 3.60 12.95
CA GLY A 96 -3.57 2.79 14.00
C GLY A 96 -2.99 1.38 13.95
N ILE A 97 -2.64 0.83 15.11
CA ILE A 97 -2.15 -0.54 15.24
C ILE A 97 -3.29 -1.40 15.79
N ALA A 98 -3.29 -2.69 15.49
CA ALA A 98 -4.37 -3.61 15.85
C ALA A 98 -4.65 -3.71 17.37
N ASP A 99 -3.70 -3.32 18.22
CA ASP A 99 -3.85 -3.25 19.68
C ASP A 99 -4.59 -1.98 20.16
N GLY A 100 -5.03 -1.11 19.24
CA GLY A 100 -5.71 0.16 19.54
C GLY A 100 -4.76 1.34 19.76
N THR A 101 -3.44 1.13 19.70
CA THR A 101 -2.46 2.22 19.77
C THR A 101 -2.30 2.90 18.41
N ALA A 102 -1.73 4.11 18.42
CA ALA A 102 -1.40 4.82 17.21
C ALA A 102 0.04 5.33 17.27
N SER A 103 0.75 5.20 16.15
CA SER A 103 2.11 5.69 16.00
C SER A 103 2.21 6.60 14.79
N TYR A 104 3.10 7.61 14.87
CA TYR A 104 3.45 8.41 13.71
C TYR A 104 4.63 7.76 12.99
N MET A 105 4.46 7.52 11.71
CA MET A 105 5.46 6.93 10.84
C MET A 105 5.90 7.96 9.80
N LYS A 106 7.19 8.01 9.49
CA LYS A 106 7.67 8.71 8.30
C LYS A 106 6.98 8.12 7.08
N ALA A 107 6.73 8.95 6.09
CA ALA A 107 6.11 8.52 4.85
C ALA A 107 6.78 9.17 3.65
N TYR A 108 6.82 8.44 2.55
CA TYR A 108 7.39 8.87 1.29
C TYR A 108 6.41 8.65 0.15
N ASN A 109 6.47 9.51 -0.85
CA ASN A 109 5.74 9.32 -2.10
C ASN A 109 6.59 8.43 -3.03
N LEU A 110 6.16 7.18 -3.22
CA LEU A 110 6.74 6.30 -4.23
C LEU A 110 6.22 6.75 -5.60
N ARG A 111 7.15 7.06 -6.52
CA ARG A 111 6.79 7.45 -7.89
C ARG A 111 6.05 6.34 -8.61
N GLU A 112 6.44 5.08 -8.32
CA GLU A 112 5.76 3.92 -8.89
C GLU A 112 5.88 2.67 -8.02
N VAL A 113 4.81 1.87 -8.05
CA VAL A 113 4.75 0.50 -7.54
C VAL A 113 4.31 -0.38 -8.71
N THR A 114 5.13 -1.34 -9.09
CA THR A 114 4.89 -2.21 -10.24
C THR A 114 4.77 -3.66 -9.78
N VAL A 115 3.76 -4.36 -10.28
CA VAL A 115 3.63 -5.81 -10.20
C VAL A 115 3.74 -6.40 -11.61
N ILE A 116 4.26 -7.61 -11.72
CA ILE A 116 4.39 -8.33 -13.01
C ILE A 116 3.39 -9.47 -13.01
N ASP A 117 2.53 -9.52 -14.02
CA ASP A 117 1.55 -10.60 -14.15
C ASP A 117 2.19 -11.92 -14.64
N LYS A 118 1.41 -12.99 -14.62
CA LYS A 118 1.85 -14.32 -15.09
C LYS A 118 2.34 -14.35 -16.53
N ASN A 119 1.95 -13.36 -17.33
CA ASN A 119 2.35 -13.23 -18.73
C ASN A 119 3.59 -12.33 -18.90
N GLY A 120 4.19 -11.89 -17.80
CA GLY A 120 5.33 -10.98 -17.79
C GLY A 120 4.99 -9.51 -18.06
N LYS A 121 3.69 -9.16 -18.06
CA LYS A 121 3.25 -7.79 -18.30
C LYS A 121 3.30 -6.97 -17.01
N PRO A 122 3.92 -5.78 -17.03
CA PRO A 122 3.92 -4.88 -15.87
C PRO A 122 2.57 -4.17 -15.72
N HIS A 123 2.14 -4.03 -14.46
CA HIS A 123 1.02 -3.21 -14.02
C HIS A 123 1.55 -2.22 -13.00
N THR A 124 1.60 -0.95 -13.38
CA THR A 124 2.25 0.11 -12.59
C THR A 124 1.21 1.10 -12.06
N LEU A 125 1.31 1.37 -10.77
CA LEU A 125 0.61 2.47 -10.11
C LEU A 125 1.62 3.56 -9.78
N ARG A 126 1.20 4.83 -9.87
CA ARG A 126 2.06 5.98 -9.61
C ARG A 126 1.56 6.80 -8.44
N ASP A 127 2.48 7.56 -7.84
CA ASP A 127 2.19 8.49 -6.75
C ASP A 127 1.55 7.76 -5.53
N ILE A 128 2.17 6.67 -5.11
CA ILE A 128 1.72 5.84 -4.00
C ILE A 128 2.45 6.25 -2.72
N VAL A 129 1.70 6.62 -1.70
CA VAL A 129 2.28 6.91 -0.39
C VAL A 129 2.61 5.61 0.35
N ALA A 130 3.85 5.50 0.81
CA ALA A 130 4.34 4.41 1.64
C ALA A 130 4.74 4.93 3.02
N ALA A 131 4.29 4.27 4.08
CA ALA A 131 4.76 4.53 5.42
C ALA A 131 6.01 3.68 5.71
N VAL A 132 6.93 4.23 6.51
CA VAL A 132 8.13 3.52 6.96
C VAL A 132 7.86 2.96 8.34
N ALA A 133 7.84 1.63 8.46
CA ALA A 133 7.67 0.95 9.74
C ALA A 133 8.82 1.31 10.70
N PRO A 134 8.54 1.46 11.99
CA PRO A 134 9.59 1.71 12.98
C PRO A 134 10.52 0.51 13.17
N ASN A 135 10.07 -0.69 12.80
CA ASN A 135 10.89 -1.90 12.84
C ASN A 135 11.81 -1.95 11.63
N ILE A 136 13.09 -2.20 11.87
CA ILE A 136 14.13 -2.20 10.85
C ILE A 136 13.98 -3.33 9.83
N GLU A 137 13.38 -4.45 10.23
CA GLU A 137 13.18 -5.67 9.43
C GLU A 137 11.70 -6.01 9.24
N ALA A 138 10.82 -4.99 9.26
CA ALA A 138 9.40 -5.23 8.99
C ALA A 138 9.22 -5.73 7.56
N SER A 139 8.34 -6.70 7.36
CA SER A 139 7.97 -7.11 6.00
C SER A 139 7.29 -5.95 5.25
N ILE A 140 7.54 -5.86 3.96
CA ILE A 140 6.79 -4.96 3.09
C ILE A 140 5.34 -5.43 3.04
N LEU A 141 4.39 -4.51 3.24
CA LEU A 141 2.97 -4.77 3.08
C LEU A 141 2.43 -4.01 1.88
N ILE A 142 1.66 -4.69 1.05
CA ILE A 142 0.87 -4.07 -0.01
C ILE A 142 -0.58 -4.07 0.42
N GLY A 143 -1.06 -2.88 0.77
CA GLY A 143 -2.42 -2.67 1.26
C GLY A 143 -3.40 -2.16 0.21
N SER A 144 -4.58 -1.76 0.68
CA SER A 144 -5.72 -1.34 -0.16
C SER A 144 -5.38 -0.22 -1.12
N SER A 145 -4.47 0.70 -0.77
CA SER A 145 -4.04 1.77 -1.69
C SER A 145 -3.42 1.27 -2.99
N VAL A 146 -2.91 0.04 -3.02
CA VAL A 146 -2.41 -0.63 -4.22
C VAL A 146 -3.42 -1.65 -4.72
N ILE A 147 -3.92 -2.52 -3.84
CA ILE A 147 -4.80 -3.64 -4.19
C ILE A 147 -6.05 -3.13 -4.92
N ASP A 148 -6.75 -2.14 -4.37
CA ASP A 148 -7.99 -1.61 -4.93
C ASP A 148 -7.76 -0.81 -6.21
N ASN A 149 -6.55 -0.24 -6.37
CA ASN A 149 -6.18 0.45 -7.59
C ASN A 149 -5.72 -0.50 -8.72
N LEU A 150 -5.21 -1.67 -8.40
CA LEU A 150 -4.96 -2.74 -9.38
C LEU A 150 -6.27 -3.39 -9.83
N ALA A 151 -7.21 -3.59 -8.92
CA ALA A 151 -8.55 -4.08 -9.23
C ALA A 151 -9.41 -2.97 -9.87
N GLN A 152 -10.15 -3.30 -10.94
CA GLN A 152 -11.12 -2.38 -11.53
C GLN A 152 -12.51 -2.59 -10.94
N LYS A 153 -12.84 -3.84 -10.62
CA LYS A 153 -14.13 -4.26 -10.07
C LYS A 153 -13.93 -5.11 -8.82
N SER A 154 -13.05 -6.11 -8.93
CA SER A 154 -12.86 -7.10 -7.89
C SER A 154 -11.51 -7.79 -8.03
N TYR A 155 -11.10 -8.48 -6.98
CA TYR A 155 -10.03 -9.46 -7.05
C TYR A 155 -10.48 -10.74 -6.36
N THR A 156 -9.94 -11.88 -6.83
CA THR A 156 -10.22 -13.21 -6.30
C THR A 156 -8.92 -13.94 -6.01
N VAL A 157 -8.85 -14.60 -4.86
CA VAL A 157 -7.68 -15.42 -4.47
C VAL A 157 -7.99 -16.88 -4.70
N ASP A 158 -7.32 -17.52 -5.65
CA ASP A 158 -7.37 -18.96 -5.88
C ASP A 158 -6.25 -19.64 -5.08
N LEU A 159 -6.62 -20.25 -3.96
CA LEU A 159 -5.68 -20.90 -3.05
C LEU A 159 -5.11 -22.23 -3.60
N LYS A 160 -5.79 -22.83 -4.58
CA LYS A 160 -5.32 -24.08 -5.20
C LYS A 160 -4.25 -23.81 -6.25
N LYS A 161 -4.45 -22.74 -7.02
CA LYS A 161 -3.51 -22.32 -8.08
C LYS A 161 -2.42 -21.39 -7.58
N ASN A 162 -2.53 -20.87 -6.34
CA ASN A 162 -1.70 -19.82 -5.78
C ASN A 162 -1.64 -18.56 -6.67
N VAL A 163 -2.81 -18.09 -7.09
CA VAL A 163 -2.94 -16.88 -7.91
C VAL A 163 -3.94 -15.90 -7.32
N ILE A 164 -3.70 -14.61 -7.56
CA ILE A 164 -4.65 -13.53 -7.31
C ILE A 164 -5.06 -13.02 -8.69
N ARG A 165 -6.36 -13.09 -8.98
CA ARG A 165 -6.95 -12.56 -10.21
C ARG A 165 -7.55 -11.21 -9.94
N PHE A 166 -7.21 -10.23 -10.75
CA PHE A 166 -7.75 -8.88 -10.76
C PHE A 166 -8.67 -8.69 -11.98
N GLU A 167 -9.86 -8.06 -11.73
CA GLU A 167 -10.91 -7.81 -12.75
C GLU A 167 -11.32 -6.33 -12.77
#